data_d89960f1ad9d429dbc1d0d0810b58570
#
_entry.id   d89960f1ad9d429dbc1d0d0810b58570
#
_cell.length_a   1.000
_cell.length_b   1.000
_cell.length_c   1.000
_cell.angle_alpha   90.00
_cell.angle_beta   90.00
_cell.angle_gamma   90.00
#
_symmetry.space_group_name_H-M   'P 1'
#
loop_
_entity.id
_entity.type
_entity.pdbx_description
1 polymer ?
#
loop_
_entity_poly.entity_id
_entity_poly.type
_entity_poly.pdbx_seq_one_letter_code
_entity_poly.pdbx_strand_id
1 'polypeptide(L)'
;MAKVLIAGGGLAGLSAAAALGSAGFEVDLFEARPFLGGRATSYAMPAGEGEAEVIDNCQHILLRCCVNLLDFYNRLGVRDRIKFYREFFFLEPGGRLSVLRRGRLPAPFHFTGSFWRMHCLSRADKTGIARALLALKRERTRRKDLDKISMLDWLLQKRQTPHAIDRFWRQVLVSAVNEDLDRMAARHGFQVFWLGFLSRADAYEMGVPSVPLAKLYDAEAWKRIGNVRMHFRSPVERIDECGFLVAGERRTADHYICALPFERLEAVGLDAPKLEHSPITGVHLWFDREITNLPHATLLDRTMQWMFNKDSGKYLQLVVSASRDLTNLSKNEIVDIAIGDLRLYFPKVREARLVKSHVIKEQRATFSAAPETEPLRPVTQSHVPKLFLAGDWTRTGWPATMEGAVRSGYLAAEGITQAAGKGTKFLVG
;
A
#
# COMPACT_ATOMS: atom_id res chain seq x y z
N MET A 1 9.69 -8.94 32.98
CA MET A 1 9.04 -8.34 31.83
C MET A 1 9.01 -9.43 30.72
N ALA A 2 7.87 -9.74 30.12
CA ALA A 2 7.83 -10.82 29.13
C ALA A 2 8.59 -10.39 27.86
N LYS A 3 9.33 -11.34 27.29
CA LYS A 3 10.18 -11.14 26.12
C LYS A 3 9.52 -11.65 24.86
N VAL A 4 9.64 -10.88 23.75
CA VAL A 4 9.10 -11.23 22.44
C VAL A 4 10.18 -11.12 21.37
N LEU A 5 10.32 -12.16 20.54
CA LEU A 5 11.16 -12.09 19.34
C LEU A 5 10.27 -11.88 18.09
N ILE A 6 10.71 -10.99 17.21
CA ILE A 6 10.01 -10.67 15.94
C ILE A 6 10.94 -10.93 14.77
N ALA A 7 10.53 -11.76 13.82
CA ALA A 7 11.23 -11.99 12.56
C ALA A 7 10.65 -11.10 11.45
N GLY A 8 11.43 -10.14 10.95
CA GLY A 8 11.07 -9.25 9.84
C GLY A 8 10.77 -7.81 10.27
N GLY A 9 11.53 -6.87 9.71
CA GLY A 9 11.44 -5.41 9.95
C GLY A 9 10.57 -4.67 8.93
N GLY A 10 9.57 -5.34 8.33
CA GLY A 10 8.52 -4.70 7.53
C GLY A 10 7.45 -4.05 8.42
N LEU A 11 6.47 -3.38 7.82
CA LEU A 11 5.41 -2.66 8.56
C LEU A 11 4.67 -3.52 9.59
N ALA A 12 4.46 -4.80 9.29
CA ALA A 12 3.82 -5.75 10.21
C ALA A 12 4.66 -5.98 11.48
N GLY A 13 5.95 -6.28 11.31
CA GLY A 13 6.85 -6.47 12.46
C GLY A 13 7.09 -5.18 13.23
N LEU A 14 7.25 -4.05 12.52
CA LEU A 14 7.45 -2.74 13.15
C LEU A 14 6.23 -2.29 13.97
N SER A 15 5.01 -2.48 13.45
CA SER A 15 3.80 -2.12 14.19
C SER A 15 3.57 -3.02 15.41
N ALA A 16 3.87 -4.32 15.29
CA ALA A 16 3.85 -5.23 16.42
C ALA A 16 4.88 -4.82 17.50
N ALA A 17 6.12 -4.49 17.08
CA ALA A 17 7.17 -4.03 17.99
C ALA A 17 6.78 -2.73 18.71
N ALA A 18 6.19 -1.76 17.97
CA ALA A 18 5.72 -0.51 18.56
C ALA A 18 4.60 -0.73 19.58
N ALA A 19 3.62 -1.59 19.26
CA ALA A 19 2.52 -1.92 20.15
C ALA A 19 3.00 -2.61 21.42
N LEU A 20 3.81 -3.65 21.30
CA LEU A 20 4.33 -4.43 22.42
C LEU A 20 5.30 -3.63 23.30
N GLY A 21 6.23 -2.88 22.68
CA GLY A 21 7.15 -2.01 23.42
C GLY A 21 6.40 -0.96 24.24
N SER A 22 5.36 -0.32 23.67
CA SER A 22 4.48 0.61 24.38
C SER A 22 3.68 -0.05 25.52
N ALA A 23 3.42 -1.36 25.43
CA ALA A 23 2.74 -2.15 26.47
C ALA A 23 3.70 -2.73 27.53
N GLY A 24 4.99 -2.39 27.47
CA GLY A 24 6.00 -2.78 28.44
C GLY A 24 6.55 -4.20 28.24
N PHE A 25 6.54 -4.72 27.03
CA PHE A 25 7.26 -5.94 26.67
C PHE A 25 8.71 -5.62 26.26
N GLU A 26 9.61 -6.55 26.47
CA GLU A 26 10.97 -6.51 25.91
C GLU A 26 10.91 -7.12 24.51
N VAL A 27 11.30 -6.38 23.49
CA VAL A 27 11.18 -6.79 22.08
C VAL A 27 12.54 -6.82 21.40
N ASP A 28 12.91 -7.96 20.83
CA ASP A 28 14.04 -8.10 19.91
C ASP A 28 13.48 -8.35 18.50
N LEU A 29 13.72 -7.42 17.58
CA LEU A 29 13.31 -7.52 16.17
C LEU A 29 14.52 -7.83 15.28
N PHE A 30 14.44 -8.89 14.49
CA PHE A 30 15.48 -9.36 13.59
C PHE A 30 15.12 -9.03 12.14
N GLU A 31 16.00 -8.28 11.45
CA GLU A 31 15.85 -7.90 10.05
C GLU A 31 17.09 -8.32 9.27
N ALA A 32 16.88 -8.99 8.14
CA ALA A 32 17.96 -9.48 7.29
C ALA A 32 18.71 -8.36 6.55
N ARG A 33 18.02 -7.25 6.26
CA ARG A 33 18.57 -6.09 5.57
C ARG A 33 19.19 -5.09 6.55
N PRO A 34 20.04 -4.16 6.07
CA PRO A 34 20.58 -3.09 6.92
C PRO A 34 19.61 -1.93 7.16
N PHE A 35 18.33 -2.06 6.79
CA PHE A 35 17.31 -1.01 6.87
C PHE A 35 15.92 -1.60 7.13
N LEU A 36 15.01 -0.76 7.64
CA LEU A 36 13.63 -1.12 8.00
C LEU A 36 12.64 -0.76 6.90
N GLY A 37 11.38 -1.18 7.07
CA GLY A 37 10.25 -0.86 6.21
C GLY A 37 9.87 -1.97 5.21
N GLY A 38 10.73 -2.95 4.99
CA GLY A 38 10.46 -4.06 4.08
C GLY A 38 10.24 -3.60 2.64
N ARG A 39 9.02 -3.76 2.10
CA ARG A 39 8.62 -3.25 0.77
C ARG A 39 8.32 -1.75 0.77
N ALA A 40 7.93 -1.16 1.90
CA ALA A 40 7.70 0.28 2.05
C ALA A 40 8.96 0.98 2.57
N THR A 41 10.00 1.05 1.74
CA THR A 41 11.31 1.57 2.12
C THR A 41 11.91 2.47 1.04
N SER A 42 13.01 3.12 1.40
CA SER A 42 13.86 3.92 0.49
C SER A 42 15.25 3.33 0.44
N TYR A 43 15.97 3.58 -0.64
CA TYR A 43 17.36 3.20 -0.78
C TYR A 43 18.16 4.25 -1.56
N ALA A 44 19.47 4.29 -1.30
CA ALA A 44 20.36 5.15 -2.04
C ALA A 44 20.58 4.58 -3.46
N MET A 45 20.42 5.40 -4.47
CA MET A 45 20.85 5.09 -5.81
C MET A 45 22.38 5.26 -5.89
N PRO A 46 23.07 4.44 -6.72
CA PRO A 46 24.48 4.67 -7.00
C PRO A 46 24.67 6.13 -7.44
N ALA A 47 25.63 6.81 -6.81
CA ALA A 47 26.03 8.13 -7.24
C ALA A 47 26.57 8.03 -8.68
N GLY A 48 25.98 8.82 -9.61
CA GLY A 48 26.66 9.19 -10.83
C GLY A 48 27.73 10.24 -10.50
N GLU A 49 27.91 11.23 -11.36
CA GLU A 49 28.73 12.41 -11.06
C GLU A 49 27.97 13.36 -10.09
N GLY A 50 27.74 12.94 -8.82
CA GLY A 50 26.99 13.76 -7.85
C GLY A 50 26.75 13.05 -6.52
N GLU A 51 26.01 13.69 -5.59
CA GLU A 51 25.63 13.07 -4.32
C GLU A 51 24.69 11.90 -4.51
N ALA A 52 24.78 10.89 -3.63
CA ALA A 52 23.88 9.74 -3.62
C ALA A 52 22.44 10.19 -3.36
N GLU A 53 21.58 9.97 -4.33
CA GLU A 53 20.15 10.33 -4.22
C GLU A 53 19.36 9.19 -3.59
N VAL A 54 18.51 9.52 -2.62
CA VAL A 54 17.61 8.54 -1.97
C VAL A 54 16.27 8.54 -2.69
N ILE A 55 15.86 7.38 -3.17
CA ILE A 55 14.54 7.18 -3.79
C ILE A 55 13.72 6.17 -3.00
N ASP A 56 12.40 6.32 -3.05
CA ASP A 56 11.48 5.34 -2.49
C ASP A 56 11.35 4.15 -3.44
N ASN A 57 11.18 2.94 -2.90
CA ASN A 57 10.98 1.72 -3.69
C ASN A 57 9.86 1.89 -4.72
N CYS A 58 8.75 2.48 -4.28
CA CYS A 58 7.64 2.94 -5.12
C CYS A 58 6.98 4.12 -4.41
N GLN A 59 6.07 4.85 -5.07
CA GLN A 59 5.25 5.82 -4.36
C GLN A 59 4.26 5.13 -3.45
N HIS A 60 4.42 5.30 -2.16
CA HIS A 60 3.51 4.78 -1.16
C HIS A 60 2.57 5.90 -0.72
N ILE A 61 1.29 5.72 -0.99
CA ILE A 61 0.23 6.61 -0.55
C ILE A 61 -0.66 5.89 0.47
N LEU A 62 -1.33 6.66 1.29
CA LEU A 62 -2.40 6.16 2.16
C LEU A 62 -3.63 7.06 2.03
N LEU A 63 -4.80 6.53 2.29
CA LEU A 63 -6.00 7.34 2.49
C LEU A 63 -6.22 7.56 3.98
N ARG A 64 -6.93 8.63 4.34
CA ARG A 64 -7.21 8.91 5.76
C ARG A 64 -8.07 7.83 6.45
N CYS A 65 -8.67 6.92 5.69
CA CYS A 65 -9.33 5.72 6.23
C CYS A 65 -8.35 4.66 6.76
N CYS A 66 -7.06 4.76 6.45
CA CYS A 66 -6.02 3.87 6.96
C CYS A 66 -5.66 4.24 8.41
N VAL A 67 -6.59 4.01 9.33
CA VAL A 67 -6.52 4.53 10.70
C VAL A 67 -5.45 3.86 11.55
N ASN A 68 -5.17 2.57 11.32
CA ASN A 68 -4.14 1.85 12.06
C ASN A 68 -2.73 2.24 11.61
N LEU A 69 -2.54 2.47 10.32
CA LEU A 69 -1.28 3.00 9.79
C LEU A 69 -1.01 4.40 10.34
N LEU A 70 -2.04 5.25 10.43
CA LEU A 70 -1.92 6.58 11.03
C LEU A 70 -1.67 6.51 12.54
N ASP A 71 -2.25 5.56 13.26
CA ASP A 71 -1.95 5.31 14.67
C ASP A 71 -0.50 4.85 14.85
N PHE A 72 -0.01 3.95 14.02
CA PHE A 72 1.38 3.51 14.03
C PHE A 72 2.35 4.68 13.82
N TYR A 73 2.11 5.54 12.82
CA TYR A 73 2.92 6.73 12.61
C TYR A 73 2.81 7.73 13.76
N ASN A 74 1.65 7.82 14.43
CA ASN A 74 1.48 8.63 15.63
C ASN A 74 2.29 8.09 16.82
N ARG A 75 2.31 6.77 17.03
CA ARG A 75 3.16 6.11 18.06
C ARG A 75 4.64 6.40 17.87
N LEU A 76 5.11 6.35 16.62
CA LEU A 76 6.49 6.71 16.27
C LEU A 76 6.74 8.24 16.31
N GLY A 77 5.71 9.08 16.41
CA GLY A 77 5.82 10.53 16.40
C GLY A 77 6.20 11.12 15.06
N VAL A 78 5.84 10.44 13.95
CA VAL A 78 6.17 10.85 12.58
C VAL A 78 4.93 11.16 11.72
N ARG A 79 3.76 11.25 12.32
CA ARG A 79 2.50 11.48 11.61
C ARG A 79 2.47 12.83 10.87
N ASP A 80 3.14 13.83 11.38
CA ASP A 80 3.30 15.16 10.78
C ASP A 80 4.12 15.14 9.48
N ARG A 81 4.92 14.08 9.28
CA ARG A 81 5.67 13.85 8.03
C ARG A 81 4.78 13.32 6.88
N ILE A 82 3.47 13.17 7.08
CA ILE A 82 2.49 12.79 6.05
C ILE A 82 1.70 14.02 5.64
N LYS A 83 1.89 14.46 4.39
CA LYS A 83 1.15 15.57 3.78
C LYS A 83 -0.14 15.05 3.16
N PHE A 84 -1.30 15.63 3.53
CA PHE A 84 -2.59 15.26 2.99
C PHE A 84 -3.04 16.18 1.86
N TYR A 85 -3.43 15.56 0.73
CA TYR A 85 -4.05 16.22 -0.41
C TYR A 85 -5.56 15.95 -0.41
N ARG A 86 -6.33 16.99 -0.74
CA ARG A 86 -7.80 16.97 -0.72
C ARG A 86 -8.41 16.94 -2.12
N GLU A 87 -7.60 16.88 -3.13
CA GLU A 87 -8.00 16.90 -4.53
C GLU A 87 -7.36 15.73 -5.25
N PHE A 88 -8.13 15.08 -6.11
CA PHE A 88 -7.64 14.11 -7.07
C PHE A 88 -7.71 14.73 -8.46
N PHE A 89 -6.61 14.70 -9.17
CA PHE A 89 -6.46 15.24 -10.51
C PHE A 89 -6.50 14.10 -11.53
N PHE A 90 -7.49 14.14 -12.44
CA PHE A 90 -7.63 13.20 -13.55
C PHE A 90 -7.26 13.93 -14.83
N LEU A 91 -6.19 13.51 -15.47
CA LEU A 91 -5.59 14.16 -16.63
C LEU A 91 -5.81 13.30 -17.87
N GLU A 92 -6.44 13.87 -18.89
CA GLU A 92 -6.66 13.25 -20.20
C GLU A 92 -5.51 13.58 -21.16
N PRO A 93 -5.22 12.71 -22.16
CA PRO A 93 -4.36 13.09 -23.28
C PRO A 93 -4.82 14.42 -23.87
N GLY A 94 -3.88 15.33 -24.16
CA GLY A 94 -4.19 16.70 -24.55
C GLY A 94 -4.25 17.69 -23.39
N GLY A 95 -4.03 17.24 -22.15
CA GLY A 95 -3.87 18.10 -20.98
C GLY A 95 -5.18 18.56 -20.32
N ARG A 96 -6.34 18.04 -20.73
CA ARG A 96 -7.62 18.40 -20.10
C ARG A 96 -7.71 17.80 -18.70
N LEU A 97 -7.93 18.65 -17.70
CA LEU A 97 -7.92 18.30 -16.28
C LEU A 97 -9.34 18.23 -15.71
N SER A 98 -9.66 17.14 -15.01
CA SER A 98 -10.83 17.00 -14.15
C SER A 98 -10.38 16.87 -12.69
N VAL A 99 -11.10 17.51 -11.76
CA VAL A 99 -10.75 17.52 -10.34
C VAL A 99 -11.88 16.95 -9.51
N LEU A 100 -11.57 15.92 -8.71
CA LEU A 100 -12.48 15.38 -7.72
C LEU A 100 -12.07 15.87 -6.32
N ARG A 101 -12.97 16.61 -5.66
CA ARG A 101 -12.75 17.13 -4.31
C ARG A 101 -14.07 17.21 -3.54
N ARG A 102 -13.98 17.14 -2.23
CA ARG A 102 -15.17 17.31 -1.39
C ARG A 102 -15.75 18.72 -1.49
N GLY A 103 -17.09 18.79 -1.45
CA GLY A 103 -17.86 20.01 -1.27
C GLY A 103 -18.43 20.12 0.15
N ARG A 104 -19.50 20.92 0.30
CA ARG A 104 -20.14 21.20 1.60
C ARG A 104 -21.11 20.12 2.08
N LEU A 105 -21.55 19.22 1.19
CA LEU A 105 -22.50 18.16 1.56
C LEU A 105 -21.83 17.10 2.46
N PRO A 106 -22.58 16.46 3.37
CA PRO A 106 -22.05 15.36 4.16
C PRO A 106 -21.83 14.10 3.31
N ALA A 107 -21.08 13.14 3.84
CA ALA A 107 -20.95 11.82 3.23
C ALA A 107 -22.31 11.11 3.17
N PRO A 108 -22.61 10.39 2.10
CA PRO A 108 -21.77 10.06 0.94
C PRO A 108 -21.85 11.09 -0.22
N PHE A 109 -22.51 12.23 -0.06
CA PHE A 109 -22.81 13.20 -1.13
C PHE A 109 -21.74 14.31 -1.27
N HIS A 110 -20.69 14.28 -0.49
CA HIS A 110 -19.67 15.34 -0.45
C HIS A 110 -18.90 15.55 -1.76
N PHE A 111 -18.90 14.58 -2.68
CA PHE A 111 -18.29 14.73 -4.01
C PHE A 111 -19.24 15.26 -5.09
N THR A 112 -20.55 15.35 -4.84
CA THR A 112 -21.55 15.61 -5.86
C THR A 112 -21.17 16.77 -6.77
N GLY A 113 -20.77 17.92 -6.21
CA GLY A 113 -20.48 19.11 -7.00
C GLY A 113 -19.27 18.95 -7.93
N SER A 114 -18.16 18.37 -7.46
CA SER A 114 -16.97 18.15 -8.27
C SER A 114 -17.16 16.99 -9.25
N PHE A 115 -17.81 15.91 -8.83
CA PHE A 115 -18.09 14.76 -9.66
C PHE A 115 -18.90 15.12 -10.92
N TRP A 116 -19.97 15.91 -10.77
CA TRP A 116 -20.75 16.35 -11.92
C TRP A 116 -19.97 17.28 -12.85
N ARG A 117 -18.95 17.98 -12.39
CA ARG A 117 -18.07 18.84 -13.19
C ARG A 117 -16.92 18.11 -13.86
N MET A 118 -16.66 16.81 -13.54
CA MET A 118 -15.62 16.06 -14.23
C MET A 118 -15.90 15.98 -15.74
N HIS A 119 -14.95 16.43 -16.54
CA HIS A 119 -15.07 16.42 -18.01
C HIS A 119 -14.73 15.05 -18.60
N CYS A 120 -13.91 14.28 -17.92
CA CYS A 120 -13.47 12.95 -18.36
C CYS A 120 -14.56 11.87 -18.34
N LEU A 121 -15.78 12.18 -17.88
CA LEU A 121 -16.93 11.29 -17.81
C LEU A 121 -18.15 11.89 -18.48
N SER A 122 -18.87 11.11 -19.27
CA SER A 122 -20.15 11.52 -19.85
C SER A 122 -21.27 11.61 -18.80
N ARG A 123 -22.39 12.21 -19.14
CA ARG A 123 -23.58 12.24 -18.25
C ARG A 123 -24.11 10.82 -17.97
N ALA A 124 -24.09 9.93 -18.96
CA ALA A 124 -24.49 8.54 -18.81
C ALA A 124 -23.57 7.80 -17.83
N ASP A 125 -22.23 7.98 -17.93
CA ASP A 125 -21.26 7.40 -17.00
C ASP A 125 -21.52 7.85 -15.58
N LYS A 126 -21.69 9.17 -15.37
CA LYS A 126 -21.93 9.75 -14.03
C LYS A 126 -23.20 9.20 -13.38
N THR A 127 -24.28 9.09 -14.13
CA THR A 127 -25.52 8.49 -13.61
C THR A 127 -25.39 7.01 -13.32
N GLY A 128 -24.70 6.27 -14.20
CA GLY A 128 -24.35 4.86 -13.99
C GLY A 128 -23.52 4.63 -12.73
N ILE A 129 -22.43 5.38 -12.57
CA ILE A 129 -21.55 5.34 -11.40
C ILE A 129 -22.34 5.66 -10.12
N ALA A 130 -23.15 6.73 -10.12
CA ALA A 130 -23.94 7.11 -8.94
C ALA A 130 -24.91 5.98 -8.52
N ARG A 131 -25.60 5.34 -9.48
CA ARG A 131 -26.46 4.18 -9.20
C ARG A 131 -25.67 3.00 -8.64
N ALA A 132 -24.51 2.70 -9.19
CA ALA A 132 -23.66 1.61 -8.73
C ALA A 132 -23.11 1.87 -7.31
N LEU A 133 -22.71 3.10 -6.98
CA LEU A 133 -22.29 3.47 -5.61
C LEU A 133 -23.44 3.32 -4.59
N LEU A 134 -24.68 3.66 -4.97
CA LEU A 134 -25.86 3.42 -4.14
C LEU A 134 -26.14 1.91 -3.97
N ALA A 135 -25.99 1.12 -5.04
CA ALA A 135 -26.10 -0.33 -4.97
C ALA A 135 -25.02 -0.93 -4.06
N LEU A 136 -23.76 -0.51 -4.20
CA LEU A 136 -22.64 -0.91 -3.35
C LEU A 136 -22.96 -0.69 -1.86
N LYS A 137 -23.47 0.49 -1.51
CA LYS A 137 -23.87 0.81 -0.13
C LYS A 137 -24.90 -0.18 0.43
N ARG A 138 -25.87 -0.61 -0.40
CA ARG A 138 -26.92 -1.57 0.01
C ARG A 138 -26.41 -3.01 0.06
N GLU A 139 -25.63 -3.41 -0.94
CA GLU A 139 -25.21 -4.79 -1.17
C GLU A 139 -24.07 -5.23 -0.23
N ARG A 140 -23.21 -4.30 0.25
CA ARG A 140 -22.05 -4.61 1.07
C ARG A 140 -22.34 -5.45 2.32
N THR A 141 -23.54 -5.34 2.91
CA THR A 141 -23.94 -6.09 4.11
C THR A 141 -24.91 -7.23 3.80
N ARG A 142 -25.48 -7.26 2.60
CA ARG A 142 -26.52 -8.22 2.22
C ARG A 142 -26.01 -9.32 1.32
N ARG A 143 -25.05 -9.00 0.46
CA ARG A 143 -24.51 -9.91 -0.55
C ARG A 143 -23.40 -10.78 0.06
N LYS A 144 -23.52 -12.10 -0.10
CA LYS A 144 -22.60 -13.09 0.51
C LYS A 144 -21.55 -13.63 -0.46
N ASP A 145 -21.68 -13.32 -1.75
CA ASP A 145 -20.85 -13.84 -2.83
C ASP A 145 -19.75 -12.86 -3.29
N LEU A 146 -19.57 -11.73 -2.59
CA LEU A 146 -18.60 -10.70 -2.96
C LEU A 146 -17.14 -11.19 -2.98
N ASP A 147 -16.85 -12.29 -2.30
CA ASP A 147 -15.54 -12.92 -2.30
C ASP A 147 -15.40 -13.99 -3.43
N LYS A 148 -16.49 -14.31 -4.13
CA LYS A 148 -16.54 -15.35 -5.16
C LYS A 148 -16.62 -14.79 -6.58
N ILE A 149 -16.95 -13.53 -6.74
CA ILE A 149 -17.08 -12.85 -8.03
C ILE A 149 -16.00 -11.79 -8.19
N SER A 150 -15.61 -11.51 -9.44
CA SER A 150 -14.70 -10.40 -9.71
C SER A 150 -15.41 -9.05 -9.57
N MET A 151 -14.61 -7.99 -9.36
CA MET A 151 -15.14 -6.64 -9.37
C MET A 151 -15.70 -6.24 -10.74
N LEU A 152 -15.07 -6.72 -11.82
CA LEU A 152 -15.55 -6.49 -13.18
C LEU A 152 -16.94 -7.12 -13.39
N ASP A 153 -17.15 -8.38 -12.95
CA ASP A 153 -18.46 -9.04 -13.05
C ASP A 153 -19.54 -8.21 -12.36
N TRP A 154 -19.25 -7.71 -11.16
CA TRP A 154 -20.20 -6.86 -10.45
C TRP A 154 -20.49 -5.56 -11.20
N LEU A 155 -19.48 -4.90 -11.77
CA LEU A 155 -19.65 -3.68 -12.55
C LEU A 155 -20.50 -3.92 -13.79
N LEU A 156 -20.30 -5.05 -14.48
CA LEU A 156 -21.12 -5.46 -15.65
C LEU A 156 -22.57 -5.75 -15.23
N GLN A 157 -22.79 -6.44 -14.10
CA GLN A 157 -24.15 -6.62 -13.52
C GLN A 157 -24.83 -5.28 -13.22
N LYS A 158 -24.05 -4.24 -12.88
CA LYS A 158 -24.57 -2.88 -12.65
C LYS A 158 -24.62 -2.04 -13.93
N ARG A 159 -24.40 -2.66 -15.10
CA ARG A 159 -24.47 -2.02 -16.44
C ARG A 159 -23.56 -0.79 -16.52
N GLN A 160 -22.35 -0.89 -15.97
CA GLN A 160 -21.36 0.17 -16.13
C GLN A 160 -20.86 0.17 -17.57
N THR A 161 -20.68 1.35 -18.15
CA THR A 161 -20.10 1.50 -19.47
C THR A 161 -18.61 1.17 -19.45
N PRO A 162 -18.01 0.67 -20.56
CA PRO A 162 -16.57 0.49 -20.64
C PRO A 162 -15.80 1.76 -20.27
N HIS A 163 -16.27 2.91 -20.72
CA HIS A 163 -15.69 4.22 -20.43
C HIS A 163 -15.70 4.57 -18.92
N ALA A 164 -16.82 4.31 -18.22
CA ALA A 164 -16.88 4.49 -16.77
C ALA A 164 -15.97 3.49 -16.03
N ILE A 165 -15.89 2.24 -16.52
CA ILE A 165 -15.00 1.22 -15.97
C ILE A 165 -13.54 1.69 -16.05
N ASP A 166 -13.08 2.12 -17.21
CA ASP A 166 -11.68 2.46 -17.45
C ASP A 166 -11.28 3.79 -16.79
N ARG A 167 -12.11 4.84 -16.87
CA ARG A 167 -11.75 6.19 -16.43
C ARG A 167 -12.11 6.51 -14.98
N PHE A 168 -12.91 5.66 -14.31
CA PHE A 168 -13.28 5.88 -12.93
C PHE A 168 -12.98 4.67 -12.04
N TRP A 169 -13.62 3.52 -12.29
CA TRP A 169 -13.52 2.36 -11.42
C TRP A 169 -12.11 1.79 -11.40
N ARG A 170 -11.50 1.57 -12.57
CA ARG A 170 -10.15 1.04 -12.72
C ARG A 170 -9.12 1.95 -12.03
N GLN A 171 -9.22 3.26 -12.25
CA GLN A 171 -8.26 4.23 -11.72
C GLN A 171 -8.18 4.22 -10.20
N VAL A 172 -9.32 4.07 -9.53
CA VAL A 172 -9.39 4.03 -8.06
C VAL A 172 -9.00 2.64 -7.55
N LEU A 173 -9.58 1.59 -8.11
CA LEU A 173 -9.51 0.25 -7.54
C LEU A 173 -8.19 -0.45 -7.81
N VAL A 174 -7.67 -0.38 -9.05
CA VAL A 174 -6.39 -1.01 -9.40
C VAL A 174 -5.26 -0.37 -8.60
N SER A 175 -5.29 0.95 -8.43
CA SER A 175 -4.29 1.65 -7.62
C SER A 175 -4.37 1.31 -6.12
N ALA A 176 -5.58 1.07 -5.59
CA ALA A 176 -5.79 0.82 -4.17
C ALA A 176 -5.53 -0.64 -3.76
N VAL A 177 -5.78 -1.61 -4.65
CA VAL A 177 -5.73 -3.05 -4.36
C VAL A 177 -4.56 -3.74 -5.04
N ASN A 178 -3.99 -3.11 -6.07
CA ASN A 178 -2.94 -3.66 -6.93
C ASN A 178 -3.36 -4.96 -7.64
N GLU A 179 -4.59 -5.00 -8.17
CA GLU A 179 -5.08 -6.11 -8.96
C GLU A 179 -6.03 -5.62 -10.04
N ASP A 180 -6.07 -6.30 -11.20
CA ASP A 180 -6.99 -5.99 -12.28
C ASP A 180 -8.45 -6.29 -11.89
N LEU A 181 -9.40 -5.54 -12.47
CA LEU A 181 -10.81 -5.63 -12.07
C LEU A 181 -11.45 -7.00 -12.32
N ASP A 182 -11.00 -7.71 -13.34
CA ASP A 182 -11.44 -9.08 -13.67
C ASP A 182 -10.84 -10.15 -12.74
N ARG A 183 -9.71 -9.82 -12.11
CA ARG A 183 -9.03 -10.68 -11.14
C ARG A 183 -9.28 -10.29 -9.70
N MET A 184 -9.70 -9.07 -9.43
CA MET A 184 -9.96 -8.54 -8.08
C MET A 184 -11.29 -9.05 -7.53
N ALA A 185 -11.32 -9.64 -6.35
CA ALA A 185 -12.56 -9.98 -5.67
C ALA A 185 -13.39 -8.71 -5.37
N ALA A 186 -14.70 -8.76 -5.67
CA ALA A 186 -15.59 -7.61 -5.52
C ALA A 186 -15.61 -7.05 -4.08
N ARG A 187 -15.41 -7.90 -3.06
CA ARG A 187 -15.34 -7.48 -1.65
C ARG A 187 -14.32 -6.36 -1.42
N HIS A 188 -13.16 -6.42 -2.09
CA HIS A 188 -12.11 -5.41 -1.94
C HIS A 188 -12.50 -4.09 -2.59
N GLY A 189 -13.14 -4.13 -3.77
CA GLY A 189 -13.68 -2.92 -4.40
C GLY A 189 -14.75 -2.25 -3.55
N PHE A 190 -15.64 -3.03 -2.93
CA PHE A 190 -16.65 -2.56 -1.99
C PHE A 190 -16.01 -1.90 -0.77
N GLN A 191 -14.96 -2.50 -0.22
CA GLN A 191 -14.24 -1.97 0.93
C GLN A 191 -13.56 -0.64 0.62
N VAL A 192 -12.86 -0.55 -0.53
CA VAL A 192 -12.18 0.68 -0.97
C VAL A 192 -13.18 1.83 -1.10
N PHE A 193 -14.29 1.61 -1.82
CA PHE A 193 -15.29 2.67 -1.98
C PHE A 193 -16.03 3.00 -0.69
N TRP A 194 -16.37 1.99 0.12
CA TRP A 194 -17.05 2.25 1.39
C TRP A 194 -16.17 3.02 2.36
N LEU A 195 -14.99 2.51 2.68
CA LEU A 195 -14.12 3.11 3.69
C LEU A 195 -13.45 4.39 3.18
N GLY A 196 -13.00 4.41 1.93
CA GLY A 196 -12.26 5.53 1.37
C GLY A 196 -13.14 6.69 0.91
N PHE A 197 -14.37 6.42 0.40
CA PHE A 197 -15.12 7.46 -0.30
C PHE A 197 -16.55 7.68 0.19
N LEU A 198 -17.20 6.73 0.87
CA LEU A 198 -18.64 6.84 1.18
C LEU A 198 -18.95 6.98 2.67
N SER A 199 -18.11 6.43 3.56
CA SER A 199 -18.42 6.38 5.00
C SER A 199 -18.20 7.72 5.71
N ARG A 200 -17.13 8.44 5.37
CA ARG A 200 -16.77 9.73 5.96
C ARG A 200 -16.30 10.71 4.89
N ALA A 201 -16.55 11.99 5.09
CA ALA A 201 -16.25 13.03 4.11
C ALA A 201 -14.76 13.36 3.96
N ASP A 202 -13.91 12.96 4.89
CA ASP A 202 -12.45 13.16 4.89
C ASP A 202 -11.66 11.88 4.62
N ALA A 203 -12.33 10.71 4.61
CA ALA A 203 -11.70 9.40 4.51
C ALA A 203 -10.83 9.22 3.24
N TYR A 204 -11.19 9.93 2.16
CA TYR A 204 -10.52 9.90 0.86
C TYR A 204 -9.23 10.72 0.80
N GLU A 205 -8.99 11.63 1.75
CA GLU A 205 -7.81 12.51 1.70
C GLU A 205 -6.54 11.66 1.57
N MET A 206 -5.76 11.94 0.52
CA MET A 206 -4.58 11.16 0.15
C MET A 206 -3.35 11.67 0.91
N GLY A 207 -2.82 10.84 1.79
CA GLY A 207 -1.57 11.09 2.51
C GLY A 207 -0.37 10.63 1.69
N VAL A 208 0.60 11.51 1.53
CA VAL A 208 1.88 11.26 0.86
C VAL A 208 3.00 11.61 1.83
N PRO A 209 3.99 10.73 2.06
CA PRO A 209 5.17 11.06 2.85
C PRO A 209 5.90 12.26 2.26
N SER A 210 6.22 13.25 3.12
CA SER A 210 6.99 14.45 2.77
C SER A 210 8.50 14.26 2.91
N VAL A 211 8.91 13.09 3.39
CA VAL A 211 10.29 12.63 3.54
C VAL A 211 10.43 11.25 2.92
N PRO A 212 11.64 10.78 2.59
CA PRO A 212 11.86 9.39 2.18
C PRO A 212 11.28 8.41 3.20
N LEU A 213 10.66 7.32 2.74
CA LEU A 213 9.97 6.33 3.59
C LEU A 213 10.86 5.81 4.73
N ALA A 214 12.15 5.54 4.44
CA ALA A 214 13.10 5.06 5.45
C ALA A 214 13.20 6.00 6.66
N LYS A 215 12.99 7.31 6.48
CA LYS A 215 13.00 8.31 7.54
C LYS A 215 11.79 8.23 8.49
N LEU A 216 10.73 7.51 8.10
CA LEU A 216 9.59 7.24 8.99
C LEU A 216 9.92 6.15 10.03
N TYR A 217 10.98 5.36 9.80
CA TYR A 217 11.34 4.20 10.62
C TYR A 217 12.75 4.30 11.21
N ASP A 218 13.40 5.46 11.16
CA ASP A 218 14.76 5.65 11.65
C ASP A 218 14.88 5.57 13.19
N ALA A 219 16.11 5.56 13.69
CA ALA A 219 16.39 5.40 15.12
C ALA A 219 15.73 6.47 16.00
N GLU A 220 15.57 7.71 15.49
CA GLU A 220 14.88 8.78 16.24
C GLU A 220 13.43 8.46 16.51
N ALA A 221 12.73 7.87 15.50
CA ALA A 221 11.34 7.46 15.66
C ALA A 221 11.17 6.43 16.79
N TRP A 222 12.15 5.54 16.98
CA TRP A 222 12.10 4.46 17.97
C TRP A 222 12.47 4.88 19.39
N LYS A 223 13.15 5.99 19.61
CA LYS A 223 13.47 6.51 20.96
C LYS A 223 12.25 6.69 21.85
N ARG A 224 11.07 6.88 21.27
CA ARG A 224 9.80 7.07 21.99
C ARG A 224 9.18 5.76 22.49
N ILE A 225 9.50 4.64 21.85
CA ILE A 225 8.86 3.35 22.15
C ILE A 225 9.50 2.68 23.36
N GLY A 226 10.81 2.82 23.53
CA GLY A 226 11.55 2.11 24.60
C GLY A 226 11.54 0.59 24.39
N ASN A 227 12.34 -0.14 25.15
CA ASN A 227 12.38 -1.61 25.25
C ASN A 227 12.33 -2.41 23.92
N VAL A 228 12.64 -1.78 22.78
CA VAL A 228 12.72 -2.42 21.46
C VAL A 228 14.16 -2.37 20.96
N ARG A 229 14.76 -3.54 20.76
CA ARG A 229 16.08 -3.68 20.14
C ARG A 229 15.95 -4.19 18.71
N MET A 230 16.65 -3.54 17.79
CA MET A 230 16.66 -3.88 16.36
C MET A 230 17.98 -4.54 16.00
N HIS A 231 17.90 -5.74 15.45
CA HIS A 231 19.05 -6.52 14.98
C HIS A 231 19.05 -6.52 13.45
N PHE A 232 19.91 -5.69 12.88
CA PHE A 232 20.08 -5.61 11.42
C PHE A 232 21.05 -6.68 10.90
N ARG A 233 20.94 -7.03 9.61
CA ARG A 233 21.75 -8.07 8.96
C ARG A 233 21.71 -9.39 9.72
N SER A 234 20.57 -9.67 10.33
CA SER A 234 20.33 -10.82 11.22
C SER A 234 19.14 -11.63 10.68
N PRO A 235 19.32 -12.37 9.57
CA PRO A 235 18.26 -13.19 9.02
C PRO A 235 17.88 -14.28 10.02
N VAL A 236 16.57 -14.50 10.20
CA VAL A 236 16.06 -15.68 10.90
C VAL A 236 16.11 -16.85 9.92
N GLU A 237 16.90 -17.87 10.28
CA GLU A 237 17.18 -19.04 9.45
C GLU A 237 16.13 -20.14 9.62
N ARG A 238 15.59 -20.29 10.85
CA ARG A 238 14.57 -21.27 11.19
C ARG A 238 13.68 -20.77 12.32
N ILE A 239 12.42 -21.18 12.27
CA ILE A 239 11.42 -20.92 13.31
C ILE A 239 10.78 -22.26 13.67
N ASP A 240 10.80 -22.63 14.95
CA ASP A 240 10.15 -23.82 15.49
C ASP A 240 9.71 -23.57 16.94
N GLU A 241 9.17 -24.60 17.59
CA GLU A 241 8.72 -24.52 19.02
C GLU A 241 9.85 -24.16 20.00
N CYS A 242 11.11 -24.38 19.64
CA CYS A 242 12.26 -24.03 20.47
C CYS A 242 12.73 -22.59 20.26
N GLY A 243 12.15 -21.83 19.32
CA GLY A 243 12.47 -20.40 19.08
C GLY A 243 13.02 -20.11 17.69
N PHE A 244 13.82 -19.04 17.59
CA PHE A 244 14.44 -18.60 16.35
C PHE A 244 15.89 -19.08 16.27
N LEU A 245 16.33 -19.57 15.10
CA LEU A 245 17.73 -19.77 14.77
C LEU A 245 18.23 -18.53 14.02
N VAL A 246 19.23 -17.86 14.55
CA VAL A 246 19.83 -16.64 13.99
C VAL A 246 21.35 -16.74 14.10
N ALA A 247 22.05 -16.66 12.96
CA ALA A 247 23.50 -16.83 12.88
C ALA A 247 24.01 -18.12 13.56
N GLY A 248 23.28 -19.23 13.36
CA GLY A 248 23.60 -20.53 13.96
C GLY A 248 23.28 -20.65 15.47
N GLU A 249 22.83 -19.56 16.11
CA GLU A 249 22.50 -19.58 17.55
C GLU A 249 20.99 -19.60 17.79
N ARG A 250 20.57 -20.38 18.77
CA ARG A 250 19.18 -20.44 19.19
C ARG A 250 18.83 -19.24 20.09
N ARG A 251 17.79 -18.50 19.70
CA ARG A 251 17.23 -17.38 20.47
C ARG A 251 15.85 -17.78 20.99
N THR A 252 15.66 -17.64 22.31
CA THR A 252 14.42 -18.02 23.01
C THR A 252 13.74 -16.83 23.65
N ALA A 253 12.42 -16.89 23.76
CA ALA A 253 11.59 -15.89 24.42
C ALA A 253 10.26 -16.49 24.90
N ASP A 254 9.44 -15.67 25.57
CA ASP A 254 8.10 -16.08 26.01
C ASP A 254 7.13 -16.21 24.83
N HIS A 255 7.25 -15.35 23.80
CA HIS A 255 6.42 -15.34 22.60
C HIS A 255 7.22 -14.95 21.36
N TYR A 256 6.68 -15.30 20.18
CA TYR A 256 7.31 -15.11 18.89
C TYR A 256 6.32 -14.50 17.90
N ILE A 257 6.82 -13.65 16.98
CA ILE A 257 6.07 -13.16 15.82
C ILE A 257 6.87 -13.44 14.55
N CYS A 258 6.27 -14.17 13.60
CA CYS A 258 6.78 -14.27 12.25
C CYS A 258 6.10 -13.20 11.38
N ALA A 259 6.84 -12.14 11.05
CA ALA A 259 6.41 -11.04 10.17
C ALA A 259 7.15 -11.06 8.82
N LEU A 260 7.62 -12.23 8.41
CA LEU A 260 8.24 -12.46 7.10
C LEU A 260 7.18 -12.47 5.99
N PRO A 261 7.56 -12.15 4.74
CA PRO A 261 6.66 -12.33 3.61
C PRO A 261 6.36 -13.83 3.40
N PHE A 262 5.15 -14.16 2.91
CA PHE A 262 4.67 -15.54 2.85
C PHE A 262 5.56 -16.46 2.00
N GLU A 263 6.21 -15.94 0.97
CA GLU A 263 7.14 -16.69 0.11
C GLU A 263 8.46 -17.08 0.81
N ARG A 264 8.66 -16.62 2.06
CA ARG A 264 9.83 -16.97 2.87
C ARG A 264 9.52 -17.98 3.97
N LEU A 265 8.26 -18.32 4.19
CA LEU A 265 7.83 -19.15 5.31
C LEU A 265 8.41 -20.57 5.24
N GLU A 266 8.35 -21.21 4.07
CA GLU A 266 8.90 -22.58 3.90
C GLU A 266 10.42 -22.61 4.17
N ALA A 267 11.15 -21.57 3.76
CA ALA A 267 12.59 -21.48 3.98
C ALA A 267 12.96 -21.40 5.48
N VAL A 268 12.03 -20.97 6.34
CA VAL A 268 12.24 -20.92 7.80
C VAL A 268 11.52 -22.06 8.55
N GLY A 269 10.94 -23.01 7.83
CA GLY A 269 10.29 -24.21 8.41
C GLY A 269 8.81 -24.05 8.76
N LEU A 270 8.13 -23.05 8.17
CA LEU A 270 6.70 -22.80 8.38
C LEU A 270 5.90 -23.07 7.09
N ASP A 271 4.63 -23.44 7.23
CA ASP A 271 3.73 -23.61 6.08
C ASP A 271 3.42 -22.26 5.43
N ALA A 272 3.56 -22.20 4.10
CA ALA A 272 3.22 -21.02 3.32
C ALA A 272 1.82 -21.13 2.68
N PRO A 273 1.00 -20.06 2.73
CA PRO A 273 -0.26 -20.05 2.00
C PRO A 273 0.00 -19.98 0.49
N LYS A 274 -0.83 -20.70 -0.29
CA LYS A 274 -0.75 -20.70 -1.77
C LYS A 274 -1.39 -19.42 -2.32
N LEU A 275 -0.65 -18.34 -2.33
CA LEU A 275 -1.09 -17.03 -2.84
C LEU A 275 -0.28 -16.66 -4.07
N GLU A 276 -0.95 -16.12 -5.09
CA GLU A 276 -0.28 -15.52 -6.25
C GLU A 276 0.21 -14.11 -5.92
N HIS A 277 1.17 -13.60 -6.71
CA HIS A 277 1.65 -12.24 -6.61
C HIS A 277 1.06 -11.32 -7.67
N SER A 278 0.94 -10.04 -7.33
CA SER A 278 0.63 -8.97 -8.26
C SER A 278 1.76 -7.94 -8.28
N PRO A 279 2.32 -7.61 -9.47
CA PRO A 279 3.47 -6.73 -9.60
C PRO A 279 3.08 -5.24 -9.59
N ILE A 280 4.06 -4.39 -9.23
CA ILE A 280 4.00 -2.93 -9.41
C ILE A 280 5.28 -2.49 -10.13
N THR A 281 5.12 -1.56 -11.08
CA THR A 281 6.25 -0.90 -11.75
C THR A 281 6.29 0.58 -11.37
N GLY A 282 7.42 1.01 -10.83
CA GLY A 282 7.75 2.40 -10.57
C GLY A 282 8.75 2.93 -11.60
N VAL A 283 8.50 4.12 -12.14
CA VAL A 283 9.40 4.78 -13.08
C VAL A 283 9.77 6.15 -12.55
N HIS A 284 11.06 6.39 -12.38
CA HIS A 284 11.62 7.64 -11.90
C HIS A 284 12.28 8.37 -13.07
N LEU A 285 11.90 9.62 -13.31
CA LEU A 285 12.35 10.44 -14.43
C LEU A 285 12.79 11.81 -13.95
N TRP A 286 14.02 12.19 -14.27
CA TRP A 286 14.58 13.51 -13.96
C TRP A 286 14.78 14.30 -15.24
N PHE A 287 14.27 15.52 -15.25
CA PHE A 287 14.32 16.43 -16.39
C PHE A 287 15.20 17.64 -16.07
N ASP A 288 15.76 18.26 -17.11
CA ASP A 288 16.55 19.50 -17.01
C ASP A 288 15.71 20.74 -16.64
N ARG A 289 14.38 20.64 -16.76
CA ARG A 289 13.44 21.73 -16.48
C ARG A 289 12.15 21.22 -15.83
N GLU A 290 11.35 22.14 -15.28
CA GLU A 290 10.03 21.86 -14.74
C GLU A 290 9.08 21.40 -15.83
N ILE A 291 8.48 20.23 -15.66
CA ILE A 291 7.47 19.65 -16.54
C ILE A 291 6.07 20.09 -16.12
N THR A 292 5.76 20.05 -14.82
CA THR A 292 4.44 20.33 -14.28
C THR A 292 4.52 20.84 -12.85
N ASN A 293 3.56 21.68 -12.46
CA ASN A 293 3.35 22.12 -11.08
C ASN A 293 2.28 21.29 -10.34
N LEU A 294 1.61 20.33 -11.01
CA LEU A 294 0.68 19.43 -10.35
C LEU A 294 1.44 18.56 -9.35
N PRO A 295 0.95 18.43 -8.10
CA PRO A 295 1.61 17.59 -7.09
C PRO A 295 1.51 16.10 -7.42
N HIS A 296 0.41 15.70 -8.05
CA HIS A 296 0.13 14.35 -8.54
C HIS A 296 -0.96 14.41 -9.61
N ALA A 297 -1.10 13.36 -10.40
CA ALA A 297 -2.22 13.17 -11.31
C ALA A 297 -2.45 11.69 -11.61
N THR A 298 -3.71 11.30 -11.76
CA THR A 298 -4.11 10.06 -12.44
C THR A 298 -4.06 10.33 -13.93
N LEU A 299 -3.31 9.52 -14.68
CA LEU A 299 -3.13 9.63 -16.12
C LEU A 299 -4.11 8.68 -16.81
N LEU A 300 -5.06 9.22 -17.58
CA LEU A 300 -6.13 8.44 -18.19
C LEU A 300 -5.73 7.90 -19.57
N ASP A 301 -6.27 6.73 -19.93
CA ASP A 301 -6.21 6.14 -21.27
C ASP A 301 -4.82 5.72 -21.75
N ARG A 302 -3.85 5.55 -20.87
CA ARG A 302 -2.47 5.17 -21.20
C ARG A 302 -1.91 4.17 -20.19
N THR A 303 -0.68 3.70 -20.47
CA THR A 303 0.00 2.69 -19.64
C THR A 303 0.38 3.25 -18.28
N MET A 304 0.93 4.47 -18.23
CA MET A 304 1.27 5.10 -16.96
C MET A 304 -0.01 5.55 -16.25
N GLN A 305 -0.25 5.04 -15.02
CA GLN A 305 -1.52 5.26 -14.31
C GLN A 305 -1.46 6.48 -13.40
N TRP A 306 -0.34 6.69 -12.70
CA TRP A 306 -0.16 7.79 -11.76
C TRP A 306 1.15 8.51 -11.98
N MET A 307 1.13 9.82 -11.78
CA MET A 307 2.31 10.67 -11.71
C MET A 307 2.34 11.40 -10.37
N PHE A 308 3.52 11.43 -9.74
CA PHE A 308 3.83 12.18 -8.53
C PHE A 308 5.02 13.10 -8.79
N ASN A 309 4.85 14.37 -8.42
CA ASN A 309 5.90 15.37 -8.50
C ASN A 309 6.72 15.32 -7.20
N LYS A 310 7.97 14.89 -7.30
CA LYS A 310 8.86 14.69 -6.15
C LYS A 310 9.77 15.88 -5.88
N ASP A 311 10.10 16.67 -6.91
CA ASP A 311 10.92 17.86 -6.79
C ASP A 311 10.58 18.88 -7.88
N SER A 312 9.85 19.92 -7.51
CA SER A 312 9.61 21.14 -8.30
C SER A 312 9.29 20.92 -9.78
N GLY A 313 8.66 19.77 -10.10
CA GLY A 313 8.32 19.37 -11.46
C GLY A 313 9.47 18.85 -12.31
N LYS A 314 10.69 18.80 -11.79
CA LYS A 314 11.86 18.24 -12.49
C LYS A 314 12.04 16.74 -12.25
N TYR A 315 11.64 16.27 -11.10
CA TYR A 315 11.63 14.84 -10.78
C TYR A 315 10.20 14.33 -10.68
N LEU A 316 9.83 13.46 -11.62
CA LEU A 316 8.52 12.81 -11.67
C LEU A 316 8.67 11.32 -11.39
N GLN A 317 7.84 10.82 -10.50
CA GLN A 317 7.69 9.39 -10.24
C GLN A 317 6.37 8.91 -10.82
N LEU A 318 6.43 7.92 -11.71
CA LEU A 318 5.25 7.28 -12.29
C LEU A 318 5.05 5.91 -11.66
N VAL A 319 3.79 5.48 -11.57
CA VAL A 319 3.42 4.18 -11.00
C VAL A 319 2.41 3.48 -11.90
N VAL A 320 2.65 2.18 -12.10
CA VAL A 320 1.71 1.26 -12.74
C VAL A 320 1.46 0.10 -11.79
N SER A 321 0.24 -0.01 -11.29
CA SER A 321 -0.24 -1.13 -10.48
C SER A 321 -0.72 -2.26 -11.37
N ALA A 322 -0.73 -3.50 -10.86
CA ALA A 322 -1.06 -4.72 -11.60
C ALA A 322 -0.27 -4.84 -12.93
N SER A 323 0.99 -4.43 -12.91
CA SER A 323 1.83 -4.18 -14.10
C SER A 323 2.36 -5.45 -14.77
N ARG A 324 1.53 -6.51 -14.89
CA ARG A 324 1.93 -7.79 -15.49
C ARG A 324 2.48 -7.62 -16.91
N ASP A 325 1.86 -6.75 -17.69
CA ASP A 325 2.27 -6.48 -19.08
C ASP A 325 3.66 -5.83 -19.19
N LEU A 326 4.15 -5.18 -18.12
CA LEU A 326 5.47 -4.55 -18.10
C LEU A 326 6.57 -5.47 -17.59
N THR A 327 6.25 -6.62 -17.02
CA THR A 327 7.24 -7.49 -16.34
C THR A 327 8.32 -8.01 -17.30
N ASN A 328 7.95 -8.31 -18.53
CA ASN A 328 8.84 -8.87 -19.57
C ASN A 328 9.57 -7.79 -20.39
N LEU A 329 9.16 -6.52 -20.33
CA LEU A 329 9.81 -5.44 -21.05
C LEU A 329 11.13 -5.06 -20.39
N SER A 330 12.09 -4.60 -21.17
CA SER A 330 13.33 -4.02 -20.64
C SER A 330 13.05 -2.68 -19.93
N LYS A 331 13.99 -2.23 -19.11
CA LYS A 331 13.88 -0.93 -18.44
C LYS A 331 13.81 0.23 -19.44
N ASN A 332 14.55 0.14 -20.55
CA ASN A 332 14.56 1.18 -21.58
C ASN A 332 13.21 1.26 -22.30
N GLU A 333 12.61 0.13 -22.68
CA GLU A 333 11.27 0.10 -23.27
C GLU A 333 10.22 0.72 -22.36
N ILE A 334 10.29 0.46 -21.03
CA ILE A 334 9.39 1.06 -20.05
C ILE A 334 9.61 2.59 -19.96
N VAL A 335 10.85 3.07 -20.02
CA VAL A 335 11.16 4.51 -20.06
C VAL A 335 10.60 5.15 -21.32
N ASP A 336 10.77 4.50 -22.48
CA ASP A 336 10.25 5.02 -23.77
C ASP A 336 8.72 5.13 -23.75
N ILE A 337 8.02 4.12 -23.21
CA ILE A 337 6.56 4.15 -22.99
C ILE A 337 6.21 5.33 -22.06
N ALA A 338 6.92 5.49 -20.94
CA ALA A 338 6.65 6.53 -19.97
C ALA A 338 6.82 7.94 -20.56
N ILE A 339 7.88 8.17 -21.33
CA ILE A 339 8.13 9.45 -22.02
C ILE A 339 7.08 9.68 -23.12
N GLY A 340 6.74 8.63 -23.89
CA GLY A 340 5.69 8.67 -24.90
C GLY A 340 4.34 9.09 -24.31
N ASP A 341 3.96 8.50 -23.18
CA ASP A 341 2.74 8.84 -22.46
C ASP A 341 2.79 10.28 -21.95
N LEU A 342 3.87 10.67 -21.24
CA LEU A 342 4.00 12.02 -20.66
C LEU A 342 3.92 13.13 -21.72
N ARG A 343 4.42 12.92 -22.93
CA ARG A 343 4.34 13.88 -24.04
C ARG A 343 2.90 14.21 -24.46
N LEU A 344 1.96 13.30 -24.17
CA LEU A 344 0.54 13.52 -24.47
C LEU A 344 -0.15 14.37 -23.40
N TYR A 345 0.34 14.34 -22.15
CA TYR A 345 -0.25 15.10 -21.05
C TYR A 345 0.43 16.44 -20.80
N PHE A 346 1.74 16.49 -20.98
CA PHE A 346 2.58 17.63 -20.63
C PHE A 346 3.38 18.11 -21.85
N PRO A 347 2.96 19.17 -22.55
CA PRO A 347 3.68 19.67 -23.73
C PRO A 347 5.16 19.96 -23.47
N LYS A 348 5.51 20.44 -22.27
CA LYS A 348 6.90 20.74 -21.87
C LYS A 348 7.84 19.53 -21.97
N VAL A 349 7.34 18.28 -21.91
CA VAL A 349 8.18 17.06 -22.07
C VAL A 349 8.81 16.97 -23.45
N ARG A 350 8.20 17.57 -24.47
CA ARG A 350 8.75 17.58 -25.84
C ARG A 350 10.02 18.41 -25.96
N GLU A 351 10.16 19.43 -25.14
CA GLU A 351 11.28 20.38 -25.11
C GLU A 351 12.30 20.06 -24.03
N ALA A 352 11.92 19.22 -23.06
CA ALA A 352 12.78 18.85 -21.95
C ALA A 352 13.73 17.72 -22.34
N ARG A 353 14.94 17.78 -21.80
CA ARG A 353 15.91 16.68 -21.88
C ARG A 353 15.74 15.81 -20.65
N LEU A 354 15.59 14.48 -20.88
CA LEU A 354 15.70 13.50 -19.82
C LEU A 354 17.15 13.42 -19.36
N VAL A 355 17.41 13.75 -18.10
CA VAL A 355 18.76 13.75 -17.52
C VAL A 355 19.09 12.36 -16.96
N LYS A 356 18.10 11.72 -16.31
CA LYS A 356 18.28 10.44 -15.63
C LYS A 356 16.96 9.71 -15.59
N SER A 357 17.01 8.38 -15.61
CA SER A 357 15.83 7.52 -15.40
C SER A 357 16.19 6.32 -14.54
N HIS A 358 15.21 5.80 -13.82
CA HIS A 358 15.34 4.55 -13.09
C HIS A 358 14.00 3.81 -13.06
N VAL A 359 14.04 2.49 -13.30
CA VAL A 359 12.86 1.63 -13.31
C VAL A 359 12.99 0.55 -12.26
N ILE A 360 11.97 0.43 -11.42
CA ILE A 360 11.82 -0.59 -10.41
C ILE A 360 10.66 -1.49 -10.81
N LYS A 361 10.92 -2.78 -10.99
CA LYS A 361 9.88 -3.81 -11.19
C LYS A 361 9.77 -4.64 -9.92
N GLU A 362 8.83 -4.31 -9.06
CA GLU A 362 8.54 -5.10 -7.88
C GLU A 362 7.55 -6.22 -8.25
N GLN A 363 8.10 -7.39 -8.59
CA GLN A 363 7.31 -8.53 -9.06
C GLN A 363 6.45 -9.14 -7.93
N ARG A 364 6.89 -9.02 -6.68
CA ARG A 364 6.20 -9.54 -5.48
C ARG A 364 5.69 -8.39 -4.61
N ALA A 365 5.06 -7.39 -5.27
CA ALA A 365 4.61 -6.19 -4.57
C ALA A 365 3.50 -6.47 -3.56
N THR A 366 2.51 -7.26 -3.96
CA THR A 366 1.37 -7.68 -3.12
C THR A 366 1.01 -9.13 -3.41
N PHE A 367 0.22 -9.76 -2.54
CA PHE A 367 -0.53 -10.93 -3.00
C PHE A 367 -1.68 -10.47 -3.90
N SER A 368 -2.10 -11.33 -4.84
CA SER A 368 -3.26 -11.10 -5.71
C SER A 368 -4.55 -11.23 -4.89
N ALA A 369 -5.33 -10.16 -4.82
CA ALA A 369 -6.60 -10.10 -4.08
C ALA A 369 -7.77 -10.72 -4.88
N ALA A 370 -7.55 -11.92 -5.45
CA ALA A 370 -8.48 -12.61 -6.33
C ALA A 370 -9.69 -13.19 -5.55
N PRO A 371 -10.79 -13.54 -6.26
CA PRO A 371 -11.87 -14.32 -5.68
C PRO A 371 -11.35 -15.60 -4.98
N GLU A 372 -12.00 -15.96 -3.88
CA GLU A 372 -11.67 -17.13 -3.05
C GLU A 372 -10.26 -17.15 -2.42
N THR A 373 -9.52 -16.02 -2.47
CA THR A 373 -8.20 -15.91 -1.81
C THR A 373 -8.34 -15.78 -0.29
N GLU A 374 -9.40 -15.17 0.23
CA GLU A 374 -9.56 -14.89 1.68
C GLU A 374 -9.52 -16.16 2.56
N PRO A 375 -10.15 -17.29 2.18
CA PRO A 375 -10.04 -18.55 2.94
C PRO A 375 -8.61 -19.10 3.02
N LEU A 376 -7.77 -18.84 2.02
CA LEU A 376 -6.38 -19.31 1.97
C LEU A 376 -5.44 -18.52 2.89
N ARG A 377 -5.85 -17.33 3.32
CA ARG A 377 -5.06 -16.49 4.21
C ARG A 377 -5.13 -17.02 5.64
N PRO A 378 -4.00 -17.29 6.30
CA PRO A 378 -4.01 -17.79 7.66
C PRO A 378 -4.47 -16.73 8.66
N VAL A 379 -4.99 -17.17 9.78
CA VAL A 379 -5.24 -16.32 10.95
C VAL A 379 -3.94 -15.98 11.65
N THR A 380 -3.99 -14.98 12.55
CA THR A 380 -2.80 -14.51 13.29
C THR A 380 -2.18 -15.60 14.18
N GLN A 381 -2.98 -16.46 14.81
CA GLN A 381 -2.45 -17.51 15.68
C GLN A 381 -1.95 -18.69 14.81
N SER A 382 -0.67 -19.05 14.99
CA SER A 382 -0.05 -20.20 14.35
C SER A 382 -0.40 -21.52 15.09
N HIS A 383 -0.22 -22.63 14.41
CA HIS A 383 -0.24 -23.97 15.04
C HIS A 383 1.03 -24.23 15.89
N VAL A 384 2.12 -23.51 15.62
CA VAL A 384 3.34 -23.59 16.43
C VAL A 384 3.08 -22.86 17.76
N PRO A 385 3.34 -23.50 18.92
CA PRO A 385 3.10 -22.90 20.23
C PRO A 385 3.81 -21.56 20.40
N LYS A 386 3.11 -20.58 20.99
CA LYS A 386 3.61 -19.22 21.28
C LYS A 386 3.99 -18.37 20.06
N LEU A 387 3.81 -18.87 18.83
CA LEU A 387 4.11 -18.19 17.56
C LEU A 387 2.84 -17.53 17.00
N PHE A 388 2.95 -16.25 16.66
CA PHE A 388 1.93 -15.48 15.95
C PHE A 388 2.43 -15.07 14.58
N LEU A 389 1.52 -15.08 13.58
CA LEU A 389 1.80 -14.65 12.22
C LEU A 389 1.38 -13.20 12.03
N ALA A 390 2.20 -12.41 11.37
CA ALA A 390 1.89 -11.05 10.96
C ALA A 390 2.37 -10.81 9.52
N GLY A 391 1.62 -10.01 8.79
CA GLY A 391 1.88 -9.69 7.37
C GLY A 391 0.57 -9.30 6.69
N ASP A 392 0.65 -8.51 5.65
CA ASP A 392 -0.49 -8.14 4.82
C ASP A 392 -1.20 -9.37 4.21
N TRP A 393 -0.52 -10.50 4.14
CA TRP A 393 -1.00 -11.79 3.67
C TRP A 393 -1.82 -12.58 4.70
N THR A 394 -1.83 -12.20 5.98
CA THR A 394 -2.70 -12.82 7.00
C THR A 394 -4.14 -12.27 6.90
N ARG A 395 -5.10 -12.97 7.49
CA ARG A 395 -6.54 -12.63 7.42
C ARG A 395 -6.87 -11.40 8.30
N THR A 396 -6.58 -10.22 7.80
CA THR A 396 -6.83 -8.94 8.48
C THR A 396 -8.16 -8.27 8.12
N GLY A 397 -8.88 -8.84 7.14
CA GLY A 397 -10.04 -8.21 6.53
C GLY A 397 -9.69 -7.09 5.53
N TRP A 398 -8.39 -6.85 5.26
CA TRP A 398 -7.90 -5.86 4.30
C TRP A 398 -7.14 -6.55 3.17
N PRO A 399 -7.09 -5.94 1.96
CA PRO A 399 -6.21 -6.40 0.90
C PRO A 399 -4.74 -6.15 1.26
N ALA A 400 -3.82 -6.55 0.39
CA ALA A 400 -2.39 -6.32 0.57
C ALA A 400 -2.05 -4.82 0.51
N THR A 401 -2.05 -4.18 1.65
CA THR A 401 -1.82 -2.74 1.82
C THR A 401 -0.97 -2.46 3.05
N MET A 402 -0.40 -1.26 3.16
CA MET A 402 0.30 -0.81 4.38
C MET A 402 -0.63 -0.88 5.61
N GLU A 403 -1.91 -0.51 5.44
CA GLU A 403 -2.91 -0.64 6.52
C GLU A 403 -3.09 -2.10 6.93
N GLY A 404 -3.23 -3.03 5.95
CA GLY A 404 -3.35 -4.46 6.21
C GLY A 404 -2.14 -5.02 6.96
N ALA A 405 -0.93 -4.58 6.60
CA ALA A 405 0.30 -4.98 7.28
C ALA A 405 0.33 -4.50 8.73
N VAL A 406 0.01 -3.23 8.99
CA VAL A 406 -0.03 -2.69 10.37
C VAL A 406 -1.11 -3.37 11.19
N ARG A 407 -2.30 -3.58 10.65
CA ARG A 407 -3.38 -4.33 11.33
C ARG A 407 -2.93 -5.72 11.74
N SER A 408 -2.20 -6.42 10.87
CA SER A 408 -1.70 -7.76 11.19
C SER A 408 -0.73 -7.76 12.37
N GLY A 409 0.16 -6.76 12.41
CA GLY A 409 1.09 -6.59 13.53
C GLY A 409 0.37 -6.28 14.85
N TYR A 410 -0.67 -5.43 14.80
CA TYR A 410 -1.49 -5.14 15.97
C TYR A 410 -2.28 -6.37 16.43
N LEU A 411 -2.85 -7.16 15.53
CA LEU A 411 -3.52 -8.41 15.87
C LEU A 411 -2.56 -9.41 16.54
N ALA A 412 -1.34 -9.53 16.03
CA ALA A 412 -0.32 -10.38 16.67
C ALA A 412 0.06 -9.89 18.07
N ALA A 413 0.20 -8.56 18.23
CA ALA A 413 0.46 -7.97 19.53
C ALA A 413 -0.71 -8.16 20.52
N GLU A 414 -1.97 -8.02 20.07
CA GLU A 414 -3.16 -8.30 20.88
C GLU A 414 -3.19 -9.77 21.34
N GLY A 415 -2.90 -10.71 20.41
CA GLY A 415 -2.81 -12.14 20.75
C GLY A 415 -1.77 -12.42 21.83
N ILE A 416 -0.59 -11.79 21.74
CA ILE A 416 0.46 -11.93 22.77
C ILE A 416 0.03 -11.32 24.09
N THR A 417 -0.54 -10.12 24.10
CA THR A 417 -0.99 -9.50 25.35
C THR A 417 -2.11 -10.31 26.03
N GLN A 418 -2.97 -10.94 25.25
CA GLN A 418 -4.00 -11.83 25.78
C GLN A 418 -3.38 -13.10 26.37
N ALA A 419 -2.42 -13.74 25.67
CA ALA A 419 -1.70 -14.91 26.16
C ALA A 419 -0.91 -14.60 27.46
N ALA A 420 -0.40 -13.36 27.60
CA ALA A 420 0.29 -12.87 28.80
C ALA A 420 -0.65 -12.36 29.91
N GLY A 421 -1.97 -12.53 29.78
CA GLY A 421 -2.98 -12.13 30.78
C GLY A 421 -3.25 -10.62 30.85
N LYS A 422 -2.77 -9.81 29.90
CA LYS A 422 -2.96 -8.34 29.90
C LYS A 422 -4.14 -7.86 29.06
N GLY A 423 -4.50 -8.57 27.99
CA GLY A 423 -5.68 -8.31 27.14
C GLY A 423 -5.74 -6.91 26.50
N THR A 424 -4.60 -6.31 26.18
CA THR A 424 -4.52 -4.94 25.61
C THR A 424 -5.01 -4.94 24.15
N LYS A 425 -5.79 -3.93 23.77
CA LYS A 425 -6.26 -3.69 22.39
C LYS A 425 -5.43 -2.59 21.72
N PHE A 426 -5.04 -2.86 20.46
CA PHE A 426 -4.24 -1.93 19.66
C PHE A 426 -4.94 -1.51 18.37
N LEU A 427 -5.83 -2.35 17.83
CA LEU A 427 -6.62 -2.00 16.66
C LEU A 427 -7.50 -0.79 16.93
N VAL A 428 -7.45 0.19 16.03
CA VAL A 428 -8.24 1.41 16.02
C VAL A 428 -9.32 1.29 14.94
N GLY A 429 -10.59 1.47 15.32
CA GLY A 429 -11.76 1.56 14.42
C GLY A 429 -12.44 0.25 14.15
#